data_b2bce1be71f55e17d4df9eb2471ff6e5
#
_entry.id   b2bce1be71f55e17d4df9eb2471ff6e5
#
_cell.length_a   1.000
_cell.length_b   1.000
_cell.length_c   1.000
_cell.angle_alpha   90.00
_cell.angle_beta   90.00
_cell.angle_gamma   90.00
#
_symmetry.space_group_name_H-M   'P 1'
#
loop_
_entity.id
_entity.type
_entity.pdbx_description
1 polymer ?
#
loop_
_entity_poly.entity_id
_entity_poly.type
_entity_poly.pdbx_seq_one_letter_code
_entity_poly.pdbx_strand_id
1 'polypeptide(L)'
;MKKILLSVMMAAAATAASAEDAKYVFYFIGDGMGLGHVNATEAYNRDVLNSEQPLLMMTFPVASQARSYSASSPITDSAAAGTALSTGHKTKNSMIAMDPDTVAVNSIAVDFMNAGYAVGVGTTVQADDATPAAWYAHAENRGMKETIAPQAAESGLSFLAGGHFKLNGAGDAAFAEFLNVMRKGNYEIAEGYAAFNELKRKGGKFPQKVMMYSDNPTWGQVGYTIDSIPGALTCAQITDACLYTLENVSPDKFLMMIEGGNIDWAAHANDGGGVIKEILNFQDAINVAYQFYLRHPAETLIVVTADHDTGGMSLGRNGGKYDLAYADAQKISKDVFGEWTRNWGKSTENPSWEEMEKALRDKLGFWTIVPVTERETKELK
;
A
#
# COMPACT_ATOMS: atom_id res chain seq x y z
N MET A 1 -8.47 50.89 6.74
CA MET A 1 -7.41 50.25 7.56
C MET A 1 -7.95 49.41 8.76
N LYS A 2 -9.14 49.66 9.33
CA LYS A 2 -9.68 48.87 10.46
C LYS A 2 -10.33 47.51 10.04
N LYS A 3 -10.62 47.25 8.77
CA LYS A 3 -11.22 45.99 8.31
C LYS A 3 -10.19 44.90 7.94
N ILE A 4 -8.93 45.24 7.74
CA ILE A 4 -7.85 44.28 7.43
C ILE A 4 -7.26 43.66 8.70
N LEU A 5 -7.33 44.34 9.83
CA LEU A 5 -6.87 43.79 11.11
C LEU A 5 -7.76 42.72 11.72
N LEU A 6 -9.07 42.72 11.38
CA LEU A 6 -10.01 41.70 11.90
C LEU A 6 -9.91 40.36 11.17
N SER A 7 -9.46 40.36 9.91
CA SER A 7 -9.29 39.13 9.12
C SER A 7 -8.01 38.37 9.49
N VAL A 8 -6.98 39.03 10.01
CA VAL A 8 -5.74 38.41 10.47
C VAL A 8 -5.86 37.81 11.87
N MET A 9 -6.75 38.34 12.72
CA MET A 9 -7.00 37.76 14.05
C MET A 9 -7.90 36.51 14.06
N MET A 10 -8.72 36.29 13.04
CA MET A 10 -9.51 35.06 12.93
C MET A 10 -8.75 33.87 12.35
N ALA A 11 -7.62 34.11 11.67
CA ALA A 11 -6.74 33.03 11.16
C ALA A 11 -5.75 32.49 12.22
N ALA A 12 -5.57 33.19 13.35
CA ALA A 12 -4.64 32.78 14.40
C ALA A 12 -5.29 31.98 15.55
N ALA A 13 -6.60 31.75 15.52
CA ALA A 13 -7.34 31.01 16.56
C ALA A 13 -7.60 29.54 16.21
N ALA A 14 -7.10 29.04 15.08
CA ALA A 14 -7.34 27.67 14.60
C ALA A 14 -6.15 26.71 14.77
N THR A 15 -5.21 27.01 15.67
CA THR A 15 -4.05 26.12 15.84
C THR A 15 -3.69 25.96 17.31
N ALA A 16 -4.33 25.03 17.95
CA ALA A 16 -3.77 24.21 19.02
C ALA A 16 -4.73 23.05 19.31
N ALA A 17 -5.04 22.23 18.32
CA ALA A 17 -5.33 20.85 18.64
C ALA A 17 -3.97 20.26 19.04
N SER A 18 -3.73 20.06 20.31
CA SER A 18 -2.55 19.38 20.79
C SER A 18 -2.58 17.95 20.29
N ALA A 19 -1.46 17.43 19.77
CA ALA A 19 -1.32 16.03 19.37
C ALA A 19 -1.58 15.04 20.54
N GLU A 20 -1.74 15.57 21.76
CA GLU A 20 -2.10 14.81 22.96
C GLU A 20 -3.53 14.23 22.93
N ASP A 21 -4.41 14.76 22.08
CA ASP A 21 -5.83 14.39 22.04
C ASP A 21 -6.22 13.47 20.87
N ALA A 22 -5.28 13.03 20.03
CA ALA A 22 -5.58 12.14 18.91
C ALA A 22 -5.99 10.74 19.40
N LYS A 23 -7.28 10.44 19.32
CA LYS A 23 -7.82 9.13 19.65
C LYS A 23 -7.79 8.15 18.48
N TYR A 24 -7.88 8.67 17.27
CA TYR A 24 -7.96 7.90 16.04
C TYR A 24 -6.77 8.24 15.17
N VAL A 25 -5.87 7.28 15.00
CA VAL A 25 -4.64 7.47 14.24
C VAL A 25 -4.66 6.59 12.99
N PHE A 26 -4.57 7.22 11.84
CA PHE A 26 -4.43 6.59 10.54
C PHE A 26 -3.02 6.85 10.02
N TYR A 27 -2.26 5.80 9.77
CA TYR A 27 -0.90 5.85 9.30
C TYR A 27 -0.80 5.16 7.94
N PHE A 28 -0.67 5.93 6.88
CA PHE A 28 -0.58 5.44 5.50
C PHE A 28 0.86 5.46 5.02
N ILE A 29 1.34 4.33 4.49
CA ILE A 29 2.69 4.17 3.92
C ILE A 29 2.53 3.78 2.45
N GLY A 30 2.91 4.67 1.53
CA GLY A 30 3.08 4.32 0.12
C GLY A 30 4.49 3.77 -0.06
N ASP A 31 4.63 2.45 -0.17
CA ASP A 31 5.94 1.82 -0.34
C ASP A 31 6.55 2.26 -1.68
N GLY A 32 7.79 2.72 -1.64
CA GLY A 32 8.50 3.21 -2.82
C GLY A 32 7.90 4.48 -3.47
N MET A 33 6.90 5.12 -2.83
CA MET A 33 6.17 6.26 -3.36
C MET A 33 6.96 7.56 -3.26
N GLY A 34 8.01 7.71 -4.07
CA GLY A 34 8.78 8.94 -4.13
C GLY A 34 8.00 10.12 -4.74
N LEU A 35 8.53 11.33 -4.57
CA LEU A 35 7.90 12.57 -5.07
C LEU A 35 7.64 12.54 -6.59
N GLY A 36 8.48 11.86 -7.36
CA GLY A 36 8.30 11.69 -8.80
C GLY A 36 7.02 10.95 -9.15
N HIS A 37 6.70 9.90 -8.38
CA HIS A 37 5.49 9.11 -8.53
C HIS A 37 4.23 9.93 -8.20
N VAL A 38 4.26 10.65 -7.07
CA VAL A 38 3.16 11.54 -6.66
C VAL A 38 2.93 12.62 -7.71
N ASN A 39 3.99 13.28 -8.20
CA ASN A 39 3.87 14.30 -9.23
C ASN A 39 3.33 13.76 -10.56
N ALA A 40 3.72 12.55 -10.96
CA ALA A 40 3.21 11.92 -12.18
C ALA A 40 1.72 11.59 -12.03
N THR A 41 1.31 11.08 -10.88
CA THR A 41 -0.09 10.76 -10.60
C THR A 41 -0.94 12.04 -10.50
N GLU A 42 -0.42 13.11 -9.89
CA GLU A 42 -1.09 14.40 -9.82
C GLU A 42 -1.31 15.00 -11.23
N ALA A 43 -0.28 14.93 -12.08
CA ALA A 43 -0.40 15.37 -13.47
C ALA A 43 -1.39 14.49 -14.26
N TYR A 44 -1.39 13.18 -14.05
CA TYR A 44 -2.36 12.26 -14.66
C TYR A 44 -3.79 12.57 -14.18
N ASN A 45 -3.99 12.80 -12.90
CA ASN A 45 -5.28 13.16 -12.33
C ASN A 45 -5.86 14.43 -12.97
N ARG A 46 -5.02 15.44 -13.16
CA ARG A 46 -5.41 16.71 -13.78
C ARG A 46 -5.59 16.59 -15.31
N ASP A 47 -4.59 16.04 -16.01
CA ASP A 47 -4.47 16.17 -17.48
C ASP A 47 -5.21 15.05 -18.23
N VAL A 48 -5.40 13.88 -17.62
CA VAL A 48 -6.05 12.70 -18.23
C VAL A 48 -7.43 12.45 -17.63
N LEU A 49 -7.56 12.48 -16.30
CA LEU A 49 -8.85 12.29 -15.63
C LEU A 49 -9.68 13.58 -15.58
N ASN A 50 -9.10 14.72 -15.95
CA ASN A 50 -9.73 16.05 -15.92
C ASN A 50 -10.27 16.42 -14.53
N SER A 51 -9.58 15.99 -13.48
CA SER A 51 -9.95 16.33 -12.11
C SER A 51 -9.63 17.80 -11.81
N GLU A 52 -10.60 18.52 -11.28
CA GLU A 52 -10.40 19.88 -10.76
C GLU A 52 -9.76 19.89 -9.37
N GLN A 53 -9.75 18.74 -8.68
CA GLN A 53 -9.21 18.59 -7.34
C GLN A 53 -7.86 17.86 -7.38
N PRO A 54 -6.86 18.34 -6.63
CA PRO A 54 -5.60 17.61 -6.48
C PRO A 54 -5.83 16.29 -5.71
N LEU A 55 -4.82 15.44 -5.69
CA LEU A 55 -4.82 14.27 -4.82
C LEU A 55 -5.03 14.70 -3.36
N LEU A 56 -5.92 14.01 -2.64
CA LEU A 56 -6.32 14.38 -1.28
C LEU A 56 -5.12 14.56 -0.34
N MET A 57 -4.12 13.67 -0.41
CA MET A 57 -2.90 13.76 0.40
C MET A 57 -2.11 15.05 0.16
N MET A 58 -2.23 15.67 -1.03
CA MET A 58 -1.58 16.94 -1.36
C MET A 58 -2.33 18.16 -0.80
N THR A 59 -3.52 17.97 -0.26
CA THR A 59 -4.34 19.04 0.35
C THR A 59 -4.19 19.13 1.86
N PHE A 60 -3.49 18.21 2.49
CA PHE A 60 -3.33 18.18 3.94
C PHE A 60 -2.56 19.42 4.42
N PRO A 61 -2.98 20.00 5.57
CA PRO A 61 -2.49 21.31 6.00
C PRO A 61 -1.02 21.32 6.47
N VAL A 62 -0.47 20.13 6.76
CA VAL A 62 0.92 19.98 7.21
C VAL A 62 1.67 19.11 6.22
N ALA A 63 2.77 19.63 5.69
CA ALA A 63 3.67 18.91 4.81
C ALA A 63 5.11 19.04 5.34
N SER A 64 5.89 17.97 5.21
CA SER A 64 7.29 17.93 5.61
C SER A 64 8.09 17.02 4.69
N GLN A 65 9.39 16.97 4.88
CA GLN A 65 10.29 16.10 4.13
C GLN A 65 11.02 15.16 5.10
N ALA A 66 11.10 13.88 4.72
CA ALA A 66 11.91 12.90 5.42
C ALA A 66 13.04 12.42 4.49
N ARG A 67 14.24 12.25 5.05
CA ARG A 67 15.35 11.62 4.35
C ARG A 67 15.39 10.14 4.68
N SER A 68 15.18 9.29 3.66
CA SER A 68 15.27 7.84 3.79
C SER A 68 16.73 7.38 3.65
N TYR A 69 17.19 6.59 4.63
CA TYR A 69 18.47 5.86 4.63
C TYR A 69 18.44 4.83 5.75
N SER A 70 19.25 3.78 5.67
CA SER A 70 19.38 2.76 6.72
C SER A 70 20.70 2.92 7.51
N ALA A 71 20.85 2.16 8.58
CA ALA A 71 22.11 2.15 9.34
C ALA A 71 23.28 1.52 8.55
N SER A 72 22.97 0.74 7.50
CA SER A 72 23.98 0.05 6.68
C SER A 72 24.17 0.62 5.28
N SER A 73 23.29 1.56 4.83
CA SER A 73 23.30 2.03 3.45
C SER A 73 22.68 3.42 3.31
N PRO A 74 23.19 4.27 2.39
CA PRO A 74 22.51 5.50 2.00
C PRO A 74 21.18 5.25 1.28
N ILE A 75 20.96 4.02 0.79
CA ILE A 75 19.70 3.55 0.19
C ILE A 75 19.12 2.51 1.12
N THR A 76 17.97 2.83 1.72
CA THR A 76 17.23 1.90 2.58
C THR A 76 16.45 0.89 1.75
N ASP A 77 16.14 -0.26 2.35
CA ASP A 77 15.07 -1.15 1.88
C ASP A 77 13.80 -0.97 2.75
N SER A 78 12.69 -1.58 2.35
CA SER A 78 11.41 -1.49 3.07
C SER A 78 11.51 -2.07 4.50
N ALA A 79 12.39 -3.06 4.75
CA ALA A 79 12.57 -3.63 6.07
C ALA A 79 13.16 -2.59 7.07
N ALA A 80 14.26 -1.96 6.70
CA ALA A 80 14.89 -0.94 7.54
C ALA A 80 14.05 0.35 7.59
N ALA A 81 13.38 0.71 6.50
CA ALA A 81 12.51 1.89 6.47
C ALA A 81 11.23 1.65 7.28
N GLY A 82 10.55 0.52 7.11
CA GLY A 82 9.39 0.11 7.91
C GLY A 82 9.74 0.02 9.41
N THR A 83 10.93 -0.52 9.74
CA THR A 83 11.43 -0.50 11.12
C THR A 83 11.59 0.91 11.64
N ALA A 84 12.19 1.82 10.85
CA ALA A 84 12.36 3.21 11.28
C ALA A 84 11.02 3.94 11.46
N LEU A 85 10.03 3.67 10.62
CA LEU A 85 8.69 4.27 10.71
C LEU A 85 7.88 3.70 11.88
N SER A 86 8.02 2.40 12.15
CA SER A 86 7.26 1.75 13.23
C SER A 86 7.90 1.87 14.61
N THR A 87 9.23 2.04 14.71
CA THR A 87 9.94 2.01 16.00
C THR A 87 10.68 3.31 16.34
N GLY A 88 10.89 4.19 15.36
CA GLY A 88 11.76 5.37 15.52
C GLY A 88 13.27 5.04 15.49
N HIS A 89 13.65 3.78 15.28
CA HIS A 89 15.05 3.33 15.29
C HIS A 89 15.54 3.00 13.88
N LYS A 90 16.75 3.46 13.53
CA LYS A 90 17.44 3.04 12.32
C LYS A 90 18.06 1.66 12.51
N THR A 91 17.87 0.79 11.50
CA THR A 91 18.46 -0.54 11.46
C THR A 91 19.18 -0.82 10.14
N LYS A 92 19.82 -1.99 10.01
CA LYS A 92 20.44 -2.44 8.77
C LYS A 92 19.38 -2.88 7.77
N ASN A 93 19.67 -2.75 6.47
CA ASN A 93 18.80 -3.32 5.44
C ASN A 93 18.48 -4.78 5.72
N SER A 94 17.28 -5.18 5.39
CA SER A 94 16.66 -6.50 5.60
C SER A 94 16.22 -6.81 7.05
N MET A 95 16.57 -6.03 8.06
CA MET A 95 16.18 -6.30 9.46
C MET A 95 14.78 -5.75 9.75
N ILE A 96 14.00 -6.53 10.51
CA ILE A 96 12.61 -6.23 10.88
C ILE A 96 12.52 -5.96 12.39
N ALA A 97 12.15 -4.74 12.77
CA ALA A 97 11.94 -4.28 14.15
C ALA A 97 13.05 -4.74 15.14
N MET A 98 14.28 -4.66 14.69
CA MET A 98 15.50 -4.90 15.48
C MET A 98 16.45 -3.72 15.30
N ASP A 99 17.25 -3.44 16.29
CA ASP A 99 18.34 -2.48 16.17
C ASP A 99 19.55 -3.05 15.40
N PRO A 100 20.58 -2.24 15.07
CA PRO A 100 21.74 -2.76 14.32
C PRO A 100 22.55 -3.87 15.03
N ASP A 101 22.36 -4.05 16.33
CA ASP A 101 23.01 -5.08 17.13
C ASP A 101 22.12 -6.33 17.32
N THR A 102 21.05 -6.43 16.51
CA THR A 102 20.09 -7.55 16.54
C THR A 102 19.25 -7.67 17.81
N VAL A 103 19.09 -6.57 18.53
CA VAL A 103 18.17 -6.50 19.67
C VAL A 103 16.79 -6.08 19.18
N ALA A 104 15.76 -6.82 19.57
CA ALA A 104 14.37 -6.50 19.24
C ALA A 104 13.96 -5.14 19.81
N VAL A 105 13.29 -4.31 18.99
CA VAL A 105 12.77 -3.01 19.41
C VAL A 105 11.25 -2.97 19.20
N ASN A 106 10.52 -2.49 20.19
CA ASN A 106 9.07 -2.43 20.10
C ASN A 106 8.62 -1.42 19.01
N SER A 107 7.62 -1.83 18.26
CA SER A 107 6.92 -0.90 17.37
C SER A 107 5.93 -0.03 18.15
N ILE A 108 5.57 1.13 17.59
CA ILE A 108 4.51 1.98 18.14
C ILE A 108 3.16 1.23 18.23
N ALA A 109 2.94 0.17 17.43
CA ALA A 109 1.77 -0.68 17.57
C ALA A 109 1.69 -1.32 18.96
N VAL A 110 2.82 -1.80 19.50
CA VAL A 110 2.91 -2.35 20.86
C VAL A 110 2.62 -1.27 21.89
N ASP A 111 3.17 -0.07 21.71
CA ASP A 111 2.95 1.03 22.66
C ASP A 111 1.48 1.47 22.67
N PHE A 112 0.85 1.55 21.50
CA PHE A 112 -0.58 1.87 21.38
C PHE A 112 -1.46 0.77 22.02
N MET A 113 -1.16 -0.52 21.78
CA MET A 113 -1.89 -1.61 22.44
C MET A 113 -1.74 -1.55 23.95
N ASN A 114 -0.52 -1.28 24.46
CA ASN A 114 -0.27 -1.11 25.90
C ASN A 114 -1.03 0.08 26.50
N ALA A 115 -1.28 1.13 25.69
CA ALA A 115 -2.12 2.27 26.05
C ALA A 115 -3.64 1.97 25.88
N GLY A 116 -4.01 0.74 25.49
CA GLY A 116 -5.38 0.27 25.36
C GLY A 116 -6.07 0.67 24.05
N TYR A 117 -5.32 0.97 23.00
CA TYR A 117 -5.85 1.16 21.64
C TYR A 117 -6.04 -0.19 20.95
N ALA A 118 -7.09 -0.32 20.13
CA ALA A 118 -7.12 -1.36 19.12
C ALA A 118 -6.15 -1.01 17.99
N VAL A 119 -5.41 -1.97 17.46
CA VAL A 119 -4.45 -1.76 16.38
C VAL A 119 -4.75 -2.67 15.21
N GLY A 120 -4.73 -2.10 14.00
CA GLY A 120 -4.90 -2.83 12.75
C GLY A 120 -3.76 -2.53 11.77
N VAL A 121 -3.37 -3.56 11.02
CA VAL A 121 -2.34 -3.50 9.97
C VAL A 121 -2.91 -4.08 8.69
N GLY A 122 -2.81 -3.35 7.59
CA GLY A 122 -3.25 -3.79 6.28
C GLY A 122 -2.25 -3.42 5.17
N THR A 123 -2.18 -4.23 4.14
CA THR A 123 -1.27 -4.02 3.00
C THR A 123 -1.87 -4.53 1.70
N THR A 124 -1.41 -4.01 0.57
CA THR A 124 -1.73 -4.55 -0.75
C THR A 124 -0.76 -5.63 -1.23
N VAL A 125 0.36 -5.84 -0.51
CA VAL A 125 1.29 -6.95 -0.77
C VAL A 125 1.05 -8.11 0.19
N GLN A 126 2.02 -8.99 0.39
CA GLN A 126 1.91 -10.09 1.35
C GLN A 126 1.90 -9.54 2.78
N ALA A 127 1.02 -10.06 3.62
CA ALA A 127 0.89 -9.59 5.01
C ALA A 127 2.13 -9.89 5.88
N ASP A 128 3.00 -10.82 5.44
CA ASP A 128 4.31 -11.11 6.03
C ASP A 128 5.47 -10.44 5.27
N ASP A 129 5.19 -9.46 4.41
CA ASP A 129 6.27 -8.66 3.81
C ASP A 129 6.84 -7.65 4.81
N ALA A 130 7.91 -6.98 4.40
CA ALA A 130 8.78 -6.22 5.28
C ALA A 130 8.08 -5.10 6.04
N THR A 131 7.33 -4.26 5.33
CA THR A 131 6.68 -3.08 5.91
C THR A 131 5.60 -3.45 6.93
N PRO A 132 4.60 -4.33 6.61
CA PRO A 132 3.64 -4.74 7.62
C PRO A 132 4.28 -5.54 8.74
N ALA A 133 5.28 -6.41 8.45
CA ALA A 133 5.96 -7.21 9.46
C ALA A 133 6.67 -6.35 10.53
N ALA A 134 7.22 -5.20 10.15
CA ALA A 134 7.87 -4.29 11.10
C ALA A 134 6.93 -3.70 12.17
N TRP A 135 5.62 -3.89 12.05
CA TRP A 135 4.63 -3.46 13.02
C TRP A 135 4.27 -4.54 14.04
N TYR A 136 4.58 -5.83 13.74
CA TYR A 136 4.16 -6.93 14.60
C TYR A 136 5.20 -8.02 14.84
N ALA A 137 6.33 -8.04 14.13
CA ALA A 137 7.30 -9.11 14.18
C ALA A 137 8.73 -8.58 14.33
N HIS A 138 9.63 -9.48 14.75
CA HIS A 138 11.06 -9.24 14.85
C HIS A 138 11.81 -10.33 14.08
N ALA A 139 12.73 -9.94 13.20
CA ALA A 139 13.57 -10.87 12.44
C ALA A 139 14.88 -10.21 11.98
N GLU A 140 15.97 -10.95 11.99
CA GLU A 140 17.27 -10.49 11.46
C GLU A 140 17.24 -10.27 9.95
N ASN A 141 16.30 -10.93 9.25
CA ASN A 141 16.15 -10.79 7.81
C ASN A 141 14.69 -10.94 7.38
N ARG A 142 14.21 -10.04 6.51
CA ARG A 142 12.86 -10.05 5.93
C ARG A 142 12.52 -11.33 5.16
N GLY A 143 13.52 -12.10 4.76
CA GLY A 143 13.36 -13.41 4.12
C GLY A 143 13.02 -14.55 5.07
N MET A 144 13.14 -14.36 6.40
CA MET A 144 12.85 -15.37 7.41
C MET A 144 11.34 -15.49 7.68
N LYS A 145 10.58 -15.86 6.63
CA LYS A 145 9.12 -15.87 6.66
C LYS A 145 8.56 -16.89 7.69
N GLU A 146 9.27 -17.99 7.92
CA GLU A 146 9.00 -18.99 8.95
C GLU A 146 9.10 -18.42 10.39
N THR A 147 9.89 -17.36 10.58
CA THR A 147 10.00 -16.63 11.85
C THR A 147 8.97 -15.51 11.94
N ILE A 148 8.71 -14.81 10.85
CA ILE A 148 7.83 -13.63 10.80
C ILE A 148 6.35 -14.03 10.91
N ALA A 149 5.90 -14.97 10.07
CA ALA A 149 4.49 -15.28 9.95
C ALA A 149 3.83 -15.78 11.26
N PRO A 150 4.45 -16.68 12.08
CA PRO A 150 3.84 -17.10 13.33
C PRO A 150 3.63 -15.98 14.34
N GLN A 151 4.49 -14.96 14.34
CA GLN A 151 4.37 -13.81 15.25
C GLN A 151 3.10 -12.99 14.98
N ALA A 152 2.51 -13.08 13.78
CA ALA A 152 1.24 -12.45 13.48
C ALA A 152 0.11 -12.93 14.40
N ALA A 153 0.05 -14.23 14.70
CA ALA A 153 -0.97 -14.81 15.58
C ALA A 153 -0.84 -14.35 17.05
N GLU A 154 0.38 -14.03 17.48
CA GLU A 154 0.74 -13.62 18.84
C GLU A 154 0.78 -12.09 19.00
N SER A 155 0.73 -11.35 17.91
CA SER A 155 0.96 -9.90 17.87
C SER A 155 -0.01 -9.04 18.70
N GLY A 156 -1.19 -9.57 18.99
CA GLY A 156 -2.25 -8.78 19.65
C GLY A 156 -3.04 -7.85 18.71
N LEU A 157 -2.71 -7.76 17.43
CA LEU A 157 -3.44 -6.95 16.47
C LEU A 157 -4.92 -7.35 16.40
N SER A 158 -5.80 -6.36 16.32
CA SER A 158 -7.24 -6.58 16.12
C SER A 158 -7.59 -6.82 14.66
N PHE A 159 -6.76 -6.34 13.73
CA PHE A 159 -6.93 -6.57 12.29
C PHE A 159 -5.57 -6.79 11.63
N LEU A 160 -5.52 -7.77 10.74
CA LEU A 160 -4.38 -8.00 9.85
C LEU A 160 -4.90 -8.34 8.46
N ALA A 161 -4.42 -7.66 7.42
CA ALA A 161 -4.81 -7.99 6.06
C ALA A 161 -3.69 -7.82 5.04
N GLY A 162 -3.78 -8.61 3.96
CA GLY A 162 -2.87 -8.51 2.82
C GLY A 162 -3.35 -9.38 1.66
N GLY A 163 -2.52 -9.49 0.64
CA GLY A 163 -2.79 -10.41 -0.47
C GLY A 163 -2.82 -11.85 0.02
N HIS A 164 -1.72 -12.30 0.59
CA HIS A 164 -1.53 -13.65 1.13
C HIS A 164 -0.37 -13.65 2.13
N PHE A 165 0.08 -14.83 2.57
CA PHE A 165 1.36 -14.99 3.29
C PHE A 165 2.32 -15.80 2.44
N LYS A 166 3.56 -15.37 2.33
CA LYS A 166 4.56 -16.00 1.46
C LYS A 166 5.06 -17.34 2.00
N LEU A 167 5.25 -17.46 3.30
CA LEU A 167 5.63 -18.69 4.01
C LEU A 167 6.78 -19.46 3.31
N ASN A 168 7.75 -18.74 2.74
CA ASN A 168 8.88 -19.31 1.97
C ASN A 168 8.48 -20.22 0.78
N GLY A 169 7.32 -19.98 0.18
CA GLY A 169 6.83 -20.78 -0.95
C GLY A 169 6.36 -22.19 -0.58
N ALA A 170 6.00 -22.40 0.68
CA ALA A 170 5.65 -23.72 1.21
C ALA A 170 4.33 -24.31 0.69
N GLY A 171 3.61 -23.59 -0.19
CA GLY A 171 2.40 -24.06 -0.87
C GLY A 171 1.14 -24.12 0.01
N ASP A 172 0.04 -24.63 -0.55
CA ASP A 172 -1.29 -24.58 0.05
C ASP A 172 -1.41 -25.29 1.41
N ALA A 173 -0.67 -26.39 1.62
CA ALA A 173 -0.70 -27.13 2.89
C ALA A 173 -0.12 -26.31 4.05
N ALA A 174 0.98 -25.60 3.83
CA ALA A 174 1.57 -24.72 4.85
C ALA A 174 0.70 -23.49 5.11
N PHE A 175 0.05 -22.95 4.08
CA PHE A 175 -0.88 -21.86 4.29
C PHE A 175 -2.11 -22.31 5.09
N ALA A 176 -2.66 -23.50 4.82
CA ALA A 176 -3.74 -24.05 5.61
C ALA A 176 -3.36 -24.26 7.09
N GLU A 177 -2.12 -24.73 7.35
CA GLU A 177 -1.63 -24.83 8.72
C GLU A 177 -1.43 -23.46 9.37
N PHE A 178 -0.92 -22.48 8.64
CA PHE A 178 -0.81 -21.11 9.13
C PHE A 178 -2.18 -20.53 9.50
N LEU A 179 -3.23 -20.75 8.70
CA LEU A 179 -4.60 -20.32 9.04
C LEU A 179 -5.09 -20.99 10.34
N ASN A 180 -4.69 -22.23 10.61
CA ASN A 180 -4.99 -22.89 11.89
C ASN A 180 -4.26 -22.22 13.07
N VAL A 181 -3.01 -21.76 12.87
CA VAL A 181 -2.28 -20.98 13.86
C VAL A 181 -2.99 -19.66 14.14
N MET A 182 -3.43 -18.95 13.12
CA MET A 182 -4.21 -17.72 13.28
C MET A 182 -5.53 -17.95 14.05
N ARG A 183 -6.27 -19.03 13.73
CA ARG A 183 -7.50 -19.40 14.47
C ARG A 183 -7.21 -19.71 15.93
N LYS A 184 -6.09 -20.38 16.27
CA LYS A 184 -5.64 -20.59 17.64
C LYS A 184 -5.30 -19.27 18.35
N GLY A 185 -4.85 -18.26 17.62
CA GLY A 185 -4.66 -16.87 18.06
C GLY A 185 -5.97 -16.08 18.21
N ASN A 186 -7.13 -16.73 18.04
CA ASN A 186 -8.48 -16.19 18.09
C ASN A 186 -8.81 -15.22 16.94
N TYR A 187 -8.18 -15.37 15.79
CA TYR A 187 -8.57 -14.62 14.58
C TYR A 187 -9.74 -15.30 13.86
N GLU A 188 -10.77 -14.53 13.56
CA GLU A 188 -11.75 -14.90 12.54
C GLU A 188 -11.15 -14.63 11.17
N ILE A 189 -11.28 -15.58 10.26
CA ILE A 189 -10.64 -15.55 8.94
C ILE A 189 -11.66 -15.16 7.88
N ALA A 190 -11.36 -14.11 7.12
CA ALA A 190 -12.13 -13.65 5.98
C ALA A 190 -11.34 -13.83 4.68
N GLU A 191 -11.78 -14.71 3.80
CA GLU A 191 -11.24 -14.87 2.46
C GLU A 191 -11.93 -13.90 1.52
N GLY A 192 -11.26 -12.81 1.18
CA GLY A 192 -11.81 -11.72 0.38
C GLY A 192 -12.79 -10.80 1.11
N TYR A 193 -13.09 -9.68 0.45
CA TYR A 193 -13.99 -8.66 1.02
C TYR A 193 -15.45 -9.12 1.12
N ALA A 194 -15.86 -10.08 0.28
CA ALA A 194 -17.21 -10.66 0.34
C ALA A 194 -17.41 -11.42 1.66
N ALA A 195 -16.45 -12.28 2.04
CA ALA A 195 -16.51 -13.01 3.32
C ALA A 195 -16.46 -12.05 4.52
N PHE A 196 -15.65 -10.99 4.46
CA PHE A 196 -15.67 -9.95 5.50
C PHE A 196 -17.05 -9.29 5.64
N ASN A 197 -17.71 -8.97 4.54
CA ASN A 197 -19.06 -8.40 4.56
C ASN A 197 -20.11 -9.39 5.11
N GLU A 198 -19.87 -10.69 4.99
CA GLU A 198 -20.71 -11.69 5.65
C GLU A 198 -20.52 -11.68 7.17
N LEU A 199 -19.29 -11.49 7.67
CA LEU A 199 -19.05 -11.29 9.10
C LEU A 199 -19.82 -10.08 9.64
N LYS A 200 -19.84 -8.96 8.89
CA LYS A 200 -20.63 -7.76 9.24
C LYS A 200 -22.14 -8.08 9.37
N ARG A 201 -22.66 -8.96 8.50
CA ARG A 201 -24.11 -9.30 8.42
C ARG A 201 -24.56 -10.35 9.43
N LYS A 202 -23.65 -11.18 9.98
CA LYS A 202 -24.01 -12.27 10.92
C LYS A 202 -24.73 -11.79 12.18
N GLY A 203 -24.57 -10.49 12.55
CA GLY A 203 -25.13 -9.96 13.78
C GLY A 203 -24.43 -10.51 15.04
N GLY A 204 -24.81 -9.99 16.21
CA GLY A 204 -24.16 -10.33 17.47
C GLY A 204 -22.88 -9.53 17.71
N LYS A 205 -22.02 -10.02 18.63
CA LYS A 205 -20.75 -9.36 18.92
C LYS A 205 -19.76 -9.61 17.78
N PHE A 206 -19.21 -8.54 17.22
CA PHE A 206 -18.20 -8.64 16.18
C PHE A 206 -16.89 -9.26 16.73
N PRO A 207 -16.14 -10.04 15.92
CA PRO A 207 -14.88 -10.64 16.36
C PRO A 207 -13.88 -9.59 16.85
N GLN A 208 -13.13 -9.92 17.90
CA GLN A 208 -12.09 -9.03 18.45
C GLN A 208 -10.82 -9.02 17.60
N LYS A 209 -10.63 -10.05 16.80
CA LYS A 209 -9.50 -10.18 15.88
C LYS A 209 -9.99 -10.72 14.54
N VAL A 210 -9.65 -10.05 13.46
CA VAL A 210 -9.96 -10.44 12.09
C VAL A 210 -8.68 -10.50 11.27
N MET A 211 -8.49 -11.59 10.55
CA MET A 211 -7.50 -11.67 9.47
C MET A 211 -8.24 -11.74 8.15
N MET A 212 -7.92 -10.84 7.22
CA MET A 212 -8.46 -10.86 5.86
C MET A 212 -7.32 -11.04 4.85
N TYR A 213 -7.52 -11.94 3.88
CA TYR A 213 -6.56 -12.13 2.80
C TYR A 213 -7.28 -12.19 1.45
N SER A 214 -6.56 -11.95 0.35
CA SER A 214 -7.16 -11.97 -0.98
C SER A 214 -7.58 -13.38 -1.37
N ASP A 215 -8.81 -13.53 -1.84
CA ASP A 215 -9.33 -14.77 -2.44
C ASP A 215 -8.81 -15.02 -3.87
N ASN A 216 -8.16 -14.03 -4.45
CA ASN A 216 -7.55 -14.11 -5.77
C ASN A 216 -6.17 -13.43 -5.79
N PRO A 217 -5.17 -13.96 -5.04
CA PRO A 217 -3.86 -13.33 -4.96
C PRO A 217 -3.07 -13.56 -6.26
N THR A 218 -2.42 -12.50 -6.76
CA THR A 218 -1.45 -12.59 -7.84
C THR A 218 -0.04 -12.52 -7.22
N TRP A 219 0.74 -13.57 -7.30
CA TRP A 219 2.07 -13.70 -6.66
C TRP A 219 2.09 -13.38 -5.14
N GLY A 220 0.94 -13.59 -4.48
CA GLY A 220 0.77 -13.37 -3.04
C GLY A 220 0.43 -11.93 -2.66
N GLN A 221 0.27 -11.02 -3.60
CA GLN A 221 -0.28 -9.67 -3.42
C GLN A 221 -1.76 -9.63 -3.83
N VAL A 222 -2.47 -8.57 -3.45
CA VAL A 222 -3.74 -8.26 -4.11
C VAL A 222 -3.45 -7.88 -5.57
N GLY A 223 -4.20 -8.30 -6.54
CA GLY A 223 -3.89 -8.00 -7.94
C GLY A 223 -3.70 -6.50 -8.19
N TYR A 224 -2.86 -6.13 -9.16
CA TYR A 224 -2.71 -4.73 -9.54
C TYR A 224 -4.05 -4.15 -10.05
N THR A 225 -4.34 -2.93 -9.64
CA THR A 225 -5.56 -2.21 -10.05
C THR A 225 -5.71 -2.11 -11.57
N ILE A 226 -4.59 -1.92 -12.29
CA ILE A 226 -4.58 -1.83 -13.75
C ILE A 226 -5.04 -3.13 -14.43
N ASP A 227 -4.86 -4.29 -13.80
CA ASP A 227 -5.23 -5.59 -14.35
C ASP A 227 -6.73 -5.87 -14.24
N SER A 228 -7.47 -5.08 -13.47
CA SER A 228 -8.92 -5.18 -13.29
C SER A 228 -9.40 -6.61 -12.97
N ILE A 229 -8.68 -7.31 -12.10
CA ILE A 229 -8.98 -8.69 -11.71
C ILE A 229 -10.31 -8.72 -10.94
N PRO A 230 -11.33 -9.46 -11.42
CA PRO A 230 -12.60 -9.53 -10.73
C PRO A 230 -12.46 -10.09 -9.30
N GLY A 231 -13.02 -9.38 -8.32
CA GLY A 231 -12.98 -9.79 -6.91
C GLY A 231 -11.67 -9.47 -6.18
N ALA A 232 -10.63 -9.00 -6.88
CA ALA A 232 -9.39 -8.58 -6.21
C ALA A 232 -9.65 -7.52 -5.15
N LEU A 233 -8.98 -7.66 -3.99
CA LEU A 233 -9.05 -6.66 -2.93
C LEU A 233 -8.44 -5.33 -3.40
N THR A 234 -9.08 -4.22 -3.02
CA THR A 234 -8.50 -2.88 -3.17
C THR A 234 -7.95 -2.37 -1.84
N CYS A 235 -7.03 -1.41 -1.89
CA CYS A 235 -6.51 -0.75 -0.70
C CYS A 235 -7.63 -0.09 0.12
N ALA A 236 -8.63 0.50 -0.54
CA ALA A 236 -9.81 1.07 0.09
C ALA A 236 -10.67 0.02 0.81
N GLN A 237 -10.86 -1.18 0.23
CA GLN A 237 -11.59 -2.27 0.90
C GLN A 237 -10.86 -2.80 2.13
N ILE A 238 -9.52 -2.91 2.06
CA ILE A 238 -8.68 -3.27 3.21
C ILE A 238 -8.84 -2.22 4.31
N THR A 239 -8.81 -0.95 3.94
CA THR A 239 -8.98 0.18 4.88
C THR A 239 -10.36 0.19 5.51
N ASP A 240 -11.43 0.00 4.72
CA ASP A 240 -12.82 -0.10 5.24
C ASP A 240 -12.97 -1.27 6.22
N ALA A 241 -12.44 -2.44 5.87
CA ALA A 241 -12.51 -3.62 6.73
C ALA A 241 -11.74 -3.42 8.05
N CYS A 242 -10.56 -2.81 7.98
CA CYS A 242 -9.78 -2.45 9.15
C CYS A 242 -10.54 -1.45 10.02
N LEU A 243 -11.02 -0.36 9.46
CA LEU A 243 -11.77 0.67 10.16
C LEU A 243 -13.01 0.09 10.85
N TYR A 244 -13.82 -0.67 10.11
CA TYR A 244 -15.00 -1.31 10.69
C TYR A 244 -14.65 -2.23 11.86
N THR A 245 -13.57 -3.01 11.74
CA THR A 245 -13.10 -3.88 12.83
C THR A 245 -12.70 -3.07 14.05
N LEU A 246 -11.89 -2.03 13.86
CA LEU A 246 -11.37 -1.21 14.96
C LEU A 246 -12.48 -0.44 15.67
N GLU A 247 -13.45 0.15 14.95
CA GLU A 247 -14.61 0.81 15.53
C GLU A 247 -15.48 -0.15 16.38
N ASN A 248 -15.55 -1.45 16.00
CA ASN A 248 -16.31 -2.44 16.77
C ASN A 248 -15.52 -3.03 17.96
N VAL A 249 -14.20 -3.04 17.89
CA VAL A 249 -13.33 -3.54 18.98
C VAL A 249 -13.05 -2.48 20.02
N SER A 250 -12.77 -1.25 19.60
CA SER A 250 -12.45 -0.10 20.44
C SER A 250 -13.01 1.18 19.81
N PRO A 251 -14.28 1.51 20.09
CA PRO A 251 -14.92 2.68 19.48
C PRO A 251 -14.30 4.02 19.93
N ASP A 252 -13.57 4.02 21.03
CA ASP A 252 -13.04 5.23 21.65
C ASP A 252 -11.65 5.61 21.15
N LYS A 253 -10.84 4.64 20.68
CA LYS A 253 -9.47 4.90 20.27
C LYS A 253 -8.84 3.73 19.50
N PHE A 254 -8.15 4.03 18.41
CA PHE A 254 -7.42 3.02 17.63
C PHE A 254 -6.23 3.61 16.86
N LEU A 255 -5.31 2.72 16.47
CA LEU A 255 -4.27 2.94 15.49
C LEU A 255 -4.48 2.01 14.29
N MET A 256 -4.47 2.57 13.09
CA MET A 256 -4.51 1.84 11.83
C MET A 256 -3.27 2.15 11.01
N MET A 257 -2.54 1.12 10.57
CA MET A 257 -1.52 1.26 9.53
C MET A 257 -2.00 0.60 8.24
N ILE A 258 -1.95 1.32 7.14
CA ILE A 258 -2.28 0.82 5.79
C ILE A 258 -1.13 1.10 4.85
N GLU A 259 -0.70 0.07 4.14
CA GLU A 259 0.37 0.15 3.16
C GLU A 259 -0.16 -0.02 1.74
N GLY A 260 0.27 0.89 0.87
CA GLY A 260 0.18 0.75 -0.59
C GLY A 260 1.44 0.08 -1.15
N GLY A 261 1.65 -1.21 -0.84
CA GLY A 261 2.87 -1.92 -1.19
C GLY A 261 3.02 -2.20 -2.69
N ASN A 262 1.91 -2.33 -3.41
CA ASN A 262 1.92 -2.52 -4.87
C ASN A 262 2.53 -1.33 -5.65
N ILE A 263 2.62 -0.15 -5.05
CA ILE A 263 3.27 1.01 -5.66
C ILE A 263 4.75 0.70 -5.91
N ASP A 264 5.45 0.17 -4.90
CA ASP A 264 6.85 -0.23 -4.98
C ASP A 264 7.08 -1.33 -6.01
N TRP A 265 6.25 -2.36 -6.00
CA TRP A 265 6.39 -3.49 -6.93
C TRP A 265 6.19 -3.06 -8.38
N ALA A 266 5.22 -2.20 -8.67
CA ALA A 266 5.05 -1.61 -9.99
C ALA A 266 6.25 -0.70 -10.36
N ALA A 267 6.78 0.06 -9.40
CA ALA A 267 7.93 0.93 -9.60
C ALA A 267 9.22 0.14 -9.86
N HIS A 268 9.46 -0.98 -9.17
CA HIS A 268 10.55 -1.94 -9.47
C HIS A 268 10.46 -2.48 -10.89
N ALA A 269 9.26 -2.71 -11.37
CA ALA A 269 9.01 -3.15 -12.74
C ALA A 269 9.17 -2.03 -13.79
N ASN A 270 9.38 -0.77 -13.38
CA ASN A 270 9.30 0.43 -14.22
C ASN A 270 7.96 0.52 -14.97
N ASP A 271 6.89 0.07 -14.32
CA ASP A 271 5.53 0.07 -14.83
C ASP A 271 4.83 1.39 -14.48
N GLY A 272 5.03 2.42 -15.31
CA GLY A 272 4.53 3.77 -15.04
C GLY A 272 3.00 3.85 -14.95
N GLY A 273 2.27 3.11 -15.78
CA GLY A 273 0.81 3.03 -15.71
C GLY A 273 0.34 2.30 -14.45
N GLY A 274 1.01 1.21 -14.10
CA GLY A 274 0.78 0.47 -12.85
C GLY A 274 0.96 1.35 -11.63
N VAL A 275 2.09 2.03 -11.50
CA VAL A 275 2.38 2.96 -10.38
C VAL A 275 1.28 4.02 -10.23
N ILE A 276 0.89 4.67 -11.31
CA ILE A 276 -0.16 5.72 -11.26
C ILE A 276 -1.48 5.13 -10.75
N LYS A 277 -1.89 3.97 -11.25
CA LYS A 277 -3.15 3.32 -10.83
C LYS A 277 -3.09 2.85 -9.37
N GLU A 278 -1.93 2.37 -8.89
CA GLU A 278 -1.76 1.98 -7.49
C GLU A 278 -1.78 3.19 -6.54
N ILE A 279 -1.22 4.33 -6.92
CA ILE A 279 -1.32 5.56 -6.13
C ILE A 279 -2.77 6.06 -6.08
N LEU A 280 -3.54 5.93 -7.15
CA LEU A 280 -4.97 6.26 -7.12
C LEU A 280 -5.76 5.30 -6.22
N ASN A 281 -5.45 3.99 -6.23
CA ASN A 281 -6.01 3.01 -5.30
C ASN A 281 -5.66 3.34 -3.82
N PHE A 282 -4.43 3.78 -3.57
CA PHE A 282 -3.98 4.26 -2.26
C PHE A 282 -4.69 5.56 -1.84
N GLN A 283 -4.91 6.48 -2.77
CA GLN A 283 -5.71 7.68 -2.59
C GLN A 283 -7.14 7.36 -2.14
N ASP A 284 -7.77 6.34 -2.72
CA ASP A 284 -9.12 5.90 -2.32
C ASP A 284 -9.11 5.37 -0.87
N ALA A 285 -8.05 4.69 -0.44
CA ALA A 285 -7.86 4.27 0.95
C ALA A 285 -7.72 5.47 1.91
N ILE A 286 -6.94 6.48 1.53
CA ILE A 286 -6.81 7.73 2.30
C ILE A 286 -8.17 8.44 2.40
N ASN A 287 -8.99 8.38 1.34
CA ASN A 287 -10.33 8.98 1.37
C ASN A 287 -11.26 8.28 2.38
N VAL A 288 -11.15 6.96 2.59
CA VAL A 288 -11.90 6.26 3.65
C VAL A 288 -11.59 6.89 5.03
N ALA A 289 -10.31 7.11 5.34
CA ALA A 289 -9.89 7.76 6.58
C ALA A 289 -10.33 9.23 6.65
N TYR A 290 -10.30 9.93 5.53
CA TYR A 290 -10.75 11.33 5.48
C TYR A 290 -12.26 11.46 5.72
N GLN A 291 -13.07 10.54 5.20
CA GLN A 291 -14.52 10.52 5.52
C GLN A 291 -14.76 10.23 7.01
N PHE A 292 -13.91 9.46 7.68
CA PHE A 292 -13.92 9.30 9.14
C PHE A 292 -13.52 10.61 9.85
N TYR A 293 -12.42 11.23 9.41
CA TYR A 293 -11.95 12.52 9.93
C TYR A 293 -13.04 13.59 9.90
N LEU A 294 -13.84 13.67 8.83
CA LEU A 294 -14.94 14.65 8.73
C LEU A 294 -16.00 14.49 9.83
N ARG A 295 -16.12 13.29 10.41
CA ARG A 295 -17.01 13.03 11.54
C ARG A 295 -16.35 13.28 12.90
N HIS A 296 -15.02 13.16 12.96
CA HIS A 296 -14.20 13.26 14.19
C HIS A 296 -13.00 14.19 14.04
N PRO A 297 -13.17 15.45 13.58
CA PRO A 297 -12.04 16.29 13.15
C PRO A 297 -11.09 16.72 14.28
N ALA A 298 -11.56 16.78 15.52
CA ALA A 298 -10.75 17.18 16.66
C ALA A 298 -9.93 16.03 17.27
N GLU A 299 -10.25 14.78 16.92
CA GLU A 299 -9.73 13.58 17.59
C GLU A 299 -8.96 12.67 16.60
N THR A 300 -8.88 13.04 15.31
CA THR A 300 -8.30 12.21 14.26
C THR A 300 -6.99 12.79 13.75
N LEU A 301 -5.96 11.95 13.70
CA LEU A 301 -4.70 12.22 13.03
C LEU A 301 -4.57 11.31 11.81
N ILE A 302 -4.36 11.90 10.63
CA ILE A 302 -4.02 11.16 9.40
C ILE A 302 -2.59 11.52 9.02
N VAL A 303 -1.74 10.51 8.93
CA VAL A 303 -0.35 10.62 8.46
C VAL A 303 -0.21 9.85 7.14
N VAL A 304 0.34 10.49 6.12
CA VAL A 304 0.67 9.87 4.84
C VAL A 304 2.16 10.06 4.57
N THR A 305 2.87 8.99 4.32
CA THR A 305 4.31 9.04 4.02
C THR A 305 4.69 7.99 2.97
N ALA A 306 5.90 8.11 2.43
CA ALA A 306 6.59 7.01 1.78
C ALA A 306 7.71 6.52 2.71
N ASP A 307 8.15 5.30 2.53
CA ASP A 307 9.29 4.72 3.23
C ASP A 307 10.61 4.97 2.48
N HIS A 308 10.60 4.96 1.14
CA HIS A 308 11.68 5.34 0.22
C HIS A 308 11.10 5.70 -1.17
N ASP A 309 11.98 5.97 -2.12
CA ASP A 309 11.68 6.04 -3.56
C ASP A 309 12.09 4.73 -4.24
N THR A 310 11.42 4.35 -5.32
CA THR A 310 11.75 3.16 -6.12
C THR A 310 11.64 3.47 -7.60
N GLY A 311 12.57 2.96 -8.42
CA GLY A 311 12.53 3.11 -9.88
C GLY A 311 12.88 4.50 -10.41
N GLY A 312 12.89 5.55 -9.56
CA GLY A 312 13.36 6.90 -9.92
C GLY A 312 12.50 7.59 -10.99
N MET A 313 11.17 7.50 -10.92
CA MET A 313 10.27 8.15 -11.86
C MET A 313 10.46 9.67 -11.85
N SER A 314 10.57 10.27 -13.03
CA SER A 314 10.67 11.72 -13.21
C SER A 314 9.97 12.18 -14.47
N LEU A 315 9.22 13.27 -14.37
CA LEU A 315 8.65 13.97 -15.53
C LEU A 315 9.64 15.00 -16.09
N GLY A 316 9.57 15.27 -17.41
CA GLY A 316 10.25 16.42 -17.99
C GLY A 316 11.67 16.18 -18.50
N ARG A 317 11.97 15.02 -19.05
CA ARG A 317 13.22 14.77 -19.79
C ARG A 317 13.21 15.47 -21.16
N ASN A 318 14.36 15.95 -21.62
CA ASN A 318 14.59 16.48 -22.99
C ASN A 318 13.60 17.59 -23.45
N GLY A 319 13.39 18.62 -22.61
CA GLY A 319 12.58 19.77 -22.98
C GLY A 319 11.17 19.76 -22.38
N GLY A 320 10.91 18.89 -21.41
CA GLY A 320 9.71 18.96 -20.60
C GLY A 320 8.42 18.46 -21.26
N LYS A 321 8.53 17.72 -22.35
CA LYS A 321 7.35 17.09 -22.96
C LYS A 321 7.08 15.73 -22.33
N TYR A 322 5.88 15.55 -21.87
CA TYR A 322 5.34 14.25 -21.42
C TYR A 322 3.89 14.13 -21.94
N ASP A 323 3.43 12.91 -22.10
CA ASP A 323 2.04 12.61 -22.44
C ASP A 323 1.56 11.44 -21.58
N LEU A 324 0.80 11.75 -20.55
CA LEU A 324 0.29 10.75 -19.60
C LEU A 324 -0.92 9.97 -20.15
N ALA A 325 -1.46 10.34 -21.32
CA ALA A 325 -2.43 9.50 -22.02
C ALA A 325 -1.84 8.12 -22.37
N TYR A 326 -0.51 8.02 -22.51
CA TYR A 326 0.16 6.72 -22.71
C TYR A 326 0.00 5.79 -21.51
N ALA A 327 0.00 6.33 -20.29
CA ALA A 327 -0.28 5.55 -19.08
C ALA A 327 -1.74 5.05 -19.07
N ASP A 328 -2.67 5.80 -19.61
CA ASP A 328 -4.07 5.37 -19.73
C ASP A 328 -4.30 4.36 -20.85
N ALA A 329 -3.44 4.36 -21.87
CA ALA A 329 -3.46 3.36 -22.93
C ALA A 329 -3.07 1.95 -22.45
N GLN A 330 -2.29 1.86 -21.39
CA GLN A 330 -1.92 0.62 -20.76
C GLN A 330 -3.12 0.01 -20.01
N LYS A 331 -3.46 -1.24 -20.31
CA LYS A 331 -4.62 -1.99 -19.75
C LYS A 331 -4.19 -3.24 -18.97
N ILE A 332 -2.92 -3.45 -18.77
CA ILE A 332 -2.35 -4.62 -18.11
C ILE A 332 -1.02 -4.23 -17.45
N SER A 333 -0.74 -4.80 -16.27
CA SER A 333 0.56 -4.61 -15.65
C SER A 333 1.68 -5.27 -16.47
N LYS A 334 2.88 -4.74 -16.34
CA LYS A 334 4.08 -5.32 -16.97
C LYS A 334 4.27 -6.77 -16.53
N ASP A 335 3.96 -7.10 -15.28
CA ASP A 335 4.17 -8.43 -14.73
C ASP A 335 3.18 -9.45 -15.32
N VAL A 336 1.90 -9.11 -15.36
CA VAL A 336 0.86 -9.97 -15.98
C VAL A 336 1.08 -10.07 -17.50
N PHE A 337 1.49 -8.99 -18.17
CA PHE A 337 1.84 -9.05 -19.59
C PHE A 337 3.06 -9.94 -19.83
N GLY A 338 4.09 -9.86 -18.98
CA GLY A 338 5.27 -10.71 -19.04
C GLY A 338 4.94 -12.19 -18.80
N GLU A 339 4.01 -12.50 -17.92
CA GLU A 339 3.53 -13.88 -17.74
C GLU A 339 2.75 -14.36 -18.96
N TRP A 340 1.85 -13.52 -19.49
CA TRP A 340 1.11 -13.81 -20.71
C TRP A 340 2.06 -14.13 -21.88
N THR A 341 3.11 -13.33 -22.09
CA THR A 341 4.08 -13.55 -23.18
C THR A 341 4.86 -14.86 -23.01
N ARG A 342 5.27 -15.18 -21.76
CA ARG A 342 5.95 -16.46 -21.47
C ARG A 342 5.04 -17.67 -21.75
N ASN A 343 3.79 -17.59 -21.36
CA ASN A 343 2.81 -18.67 -21.57
C ASN A 343 2.45 -18.81 -23.05
N TRP A 344 2.26 -17.69 -23.75
CA TRP A 344 2.02 -17.66 -25.19
C TRP A 344 3.18 -18.31 -25.94
N GLY A 345 4.44 -17.96 -25.65
CA GLY A 345 5.61 -18.53 -26.31
C GLY A 345 5.82 -20.03 -26.04
N LYS A 346 5.28 -20.56 -24.91
CA LYS A 346 5.34 -22.00 -24.59
C LYS A 346 4.19 -22.82 -25.19
N SER A 347 3.01 -22.20 -25.31
CA SER A 347 1.78 -22.88 -25.73
C SER A 347 1.54 -22.84 -27.23
N THR A 348 2.28 -22.01 -27.97
CA THR A 348 2.08 -21.80 -29.40
C THR A 348 3.24 -22.43 -30.18
N GLU A 349 2.94 -23.44 -31.02
CA GLU A 349 3.93 -24.19 -31.81
C GLU A 349 4.71 -23.28 -32.78
N ASN A 350 4.05 -22.21 -33.27
CA ASN A 350 4.64 -21.19 -34.14
C ASN A 350 4.12 -19.79 -33.72
N PRO A 351 4.71 -19.15 -32.69
CA PRO A 351 4.32 -17.81 -32.30
C PRO A 351 4.48 -16.83 -33.47
N SER A 352 3.42 -16.11 -33.80
CA SER A 352 3.44 -15.15 -34.89
C SER A 352 3.63 -13.72 -34.40
N TRP A 353 4.38 -12.90 -35.18
CA TRP A 353 4.47 -11.47 -34.91
C TRP A 353 3.10 -10.78 -34.92
N GLU A 354 2.19 -11.22 -35.78
CA GLU A 354 0.85 -10.64 -35.92
C GLU A 354 0.04 -10.77 -34.62
N GLU A 355 0.12 -11.92 -33.92
CA GLU A 355 -0.52 -12.12 -32.62
C GLU A 355 0.11 -11.23 -31.53
N MET A 356 1.44 -11.15 -31.50
CA MET A 356 2.16 -10.27 -30.57
C MET A 356 1.84 -8.79 -30.85
N GLU A 357 1.86 -8.34 -32.11
CA GLU A 357 1.50 -6.97 -32.47
C GLU A 357 0.07 -6.63 -32.04
N LYS A 358 -0.87 -7.57 -32.24
CA LYS A 358 -2.24 -7.39 -31.78
C LYS A 358 -2.31 -7.26 -30.25
N ALA A 359 -1.58 -8.07 -29.51
CA ALA A 359 -1.54 -7.97 -28.05
C ALA A 359 -0.93 -6.66 -27.55
N LEU A 360 0.13 -6.17 -28.20
CA LEU A 360 0.75 -4.87 -27.90
C LEU A 360 -0.21 -3.71 -28.17
N ARG A 361 -0.99 -3.78 -29.27
CA ARG A 361 -2.03 -2.77 -29.57
C ARG A 361 -3.13 -2.78 -28.52
N ASP A 362 -3.71 -3.94 -28.25
CA ASP A 362 -4.90 -4.08 -27.42
C ASP A 362 -4.60 -3.81 -25.94
N LYS A 363 -3.43 -4.24 -25.47
CA LYS A 363 -3.06 -4.21 -24.04
C LYS A 363 -2.22 -3.00 -23.65
N LEU A 364 -1.41 -2.47 -24.57
CA LEU A 364 -0.48 -1.36 -24.28
C LEU A 364 -0.71 -0.12 -25.15
N GLY A 365 -1.66 -0.17 -26.09
CA GLY A 365 -2.01 0.94 -26.97
C GLY A 365 -0.95 1.29 -28.02
N PHE A 366 0.03 0.42 -28.27
CA PHE A 366 1.10 0.65 -29.26
C PHE A 366 0.52 0.86 -30.66
N TRP A 367 1.12 1.74 -31.46
CA TRP A 367 0.70 2.18 -32.80
C TRP A 367 -0.72 2.78 -32.89
N THR A 368 -1.43 2.93 -31.77
CA THR A 368 -2.75 3.55 -31.71
C THR A 368 -2.72 4.84 -30.90
N ILE A 369 -2.40 4.76 -29.62
CA ILE A 369 -2.28 5.90 -28.71
C ILE A 369 -0.80 6.20 -28.47
N VAL A 370 0.01 5.15 -28.22
CA VAL A 370 1.45 5.23 -28.03
C VAL A 370 2.12 5.19 -29.40
N PRO A 371 2.79 6.25 -29.86
CA PRO A 371 3.52 6.25 -31.12
C PRO A 371 4.70 5.31 -31.05
N VAL A 372 4.81 4.39 -31.99
CA VAL A 372 5.93 3.46 -32.15
C VAL A 372 6.53 3.64 -33.53
N THR A 373 7.81 3.98 -33.57
CA THR A 373 8.53 4.20 -34.82
C THR A 373 8.80 2.92 -35.58
N GLU A 374 9.16 3.00 -36.87
CA GLU A 374 9.59 1.83 -37.65
C GLU A 374 10.83 1.14 -37.07
N ARG A 375 11.74 1.93 -36.48
CA ARG A 375 12.92 1.40 -35.82
C ARG A 375 12.54 0.57 -34.59
N GLU A 376 11.71 1.12 -33.71
CA GLU A 376 11.21 0.43 -32.51
C GLU A 376 10.40 -0.82 -32.88
N THR A 377 9.57 -0.74 -33.94
CA THR A 377 8.85 -1.90 -34.46
C THR A 377 9.81 -3.03 -34.91
N LYS A 378 10.96 -2.68 -35.48
CA LYS A 378 11.97 -3.68 -35.85
C LYS A 378 12.70 -4.27 -34.64
N GLU A 379 12.88 -3.49 -33.58
CA GLU A 379 13.50 -3.95 -32.33
C GLU A 379 12.54 -4.86 -31.52
N LEU A 380 11.23 -4.70 -31.70
CA LEU A 380 10.20 -5.55 -31.06
C LEU A 380 10.01 -6.90 -31.77
N LYS A 381 10.30 -6.98 -33.07
CA LYS A 381 10.26 -8.22 -33.89
C LYS A 381 11.45 -9.14 -33.63
#